data_9e7bcac1fe44a48c63052eb70c140b0e
#
_entry.id   9e7bcac1fe44a48c63052eb70c140b0e
#
_cell.length_a   1.000
_cell.length_b   1.000
_cell.length_c   1.000
_cell.angle_alpha   90.00
_cell.angle_beta   90.00
_cell.angle_gamma   90.00
#
_symmetry.space_group_name_H-M   'P 1'
#
loop_
_entity.id
_entity.type
_entity.pdbx_description
1 polymer ?
#
loop_
_entity_poly.entity_id
_entity_poly.type
_entity_poly.pdbx_seq_one_letter_code
_entity_poly.pdbx_strand_id
1 'polypeptide(L)'
;MSAVLAWQGCKGGNAARLESCFFYTFQTNNDCEGAGIMIRIGVIVGSTRPGRKALDVAKWVMEIASLRNDAAYELVDIQDFNLPLLDEPVPPSMGQYSKPHTKAWAAKIGSYDGFVFVTPEYNHGISAALKNAIDFLFAEWNNKAAGFVGYGSAGGARAVESLRLVMGEIKIADVRSQVMLSLHSDFENYTIFKPGQHHEKSVTAMLDEVVSWGGALKTVRERQQAGAQRA
;
A
#
# COMPACT_ATOMS: atom_id res chain seq x y z
N MET A 1 13.39 8.06 27.62
CA MET A 1 14.22 6.85 27.65
C MET A 1 15.50 7.19 28.41
N SER A 2 15.60 6.78 29.68
CA SER A 2 16.76 7.01 30.54
C SER A 2 17.53 5.69 30.61
N ALA A 3 18.79 5.72 30.16
CA ALA A 3 19.69 4.59 30.32
C ALA A 3 20.31 4.66 31.74
N VAL A 4 20.08 3.64 32.55
CA VAL A 4 20.76 3.48 33.87
C VAL A 4 21.98 2.60 33.65
N LEU A 5 23.17 3.16 33.83
CA LEU A 5 24.42 2.45 33.87
C LEU A 5 24.63 1.90 35.30
N ALA A 6 24.60 0.59 35.45
CA ALA A 6 24.99 -0.09 36.66
C ALA A 6 26.45 -0.58 36.50
N TRP A 7 27.35 -0.01 37.30
CA TRP A 7 28.75 -0.40 37.38
C TRP A 7 28.92 -1.39 38.56
N GLN A 8 29.28 -2.66 38.29
CA GLN A 8 29.68 -3.60 39.34
C GLN A 8 31.19 -3.86 39.22
N GLY A 9 31.94 -3.39 40.22
CA GLY A 9 33.35 -3.55 40.29
C GLY A 9 33.73 -4.96 40.80
N CYS A 10 34.64 -5.64 40.11
CA CYS A 10 35.34 -6.82 40.61
C CYS A 10 36.57 -6.42 41.41
N LYS A 11 36.63 -6.83 42.68
CA LYS A 11 37.85 -6.81 43.50
C LYS A 11 38.55 -8.16 43.44
N GLY A 12 39.88 -8.20 43.21
CA GLY A 12 40.75 -9.32 43.57
C GLY A 12 41.73 -9.76 42.47
N GLY A 13 42.95 -9.34 42.57
CA GLY A 13 44.34 -9.75 42.31
C GLY A 13 44.63 -10.89 41.30
N ASN A 14 45.41 -10.58 40.35
CA ASN A 14 46.74 -11.00 39.88
C ASN A 14 46.87 -10.82 38.36
N ALA A 15 48.00 -10.24 37.99
CA ALA A 15 48.36 -9.89 36.62
C ALA A 15 48.59 -11.13 35.75
N ALA A 16 47.83 -11.25 34.64
CA ALA A 16 48.29 -11.71 33.31
C ALA A 16 47.08 -11.84 32.36
N ARG A 17 47.20 -11.20 31.19
CA ARG A 17 46.32 -11.29 30.01
C ARG A 17 44.97 -10.59 30.07
N LEU A 18 45.00 -9.35 29.58
CA LEU A 18 43.85 -8.65 29.04
C LEU A 18 43.53 -9.24 27.65
N GLU A 19 42.56 -10.12 27.57
CA GLU A 19 41.77 -10.34 26.35
C GLU A 19 40.39 -9.83 26.63
N SER A 20 40.03 -8.74 25.93
CA SER A 20 38.77 -8.04 26.03
C SER A 20 37.63 -8.88 25.41
N CYS A 21 36.83 -9.52 26.24
CA CYS A 21 35.54 -10.01 25.83
C CYS A 21 34.48 -8.97 26.18
N PHE A 22 34.10 -8.15 25.20
CA PHE A 22 32.85 -7.39 25.23
C PHE A 22 31.71 -8.32 24.83
N PHE A 23 31.04 -8.93 25.82
CA PHE A 23 29.73 -9.53 25.59
C PHE A 23 28.66 -8.46 25.76
N TYR A 24 28.09 -7.98 24.64
CA TYR A 24 26.81 -7.27 24.65
C TYR A 24 25.69 -8.32 24.74
N THR A 25 25.15 -8.53 25.93
CA THR A 25 23.87 -9.20 26.09
C THR A 25 22.76 -8.20 25.80
N PHE A 26 22.18 -8.26 24.61
CA PHE A 26 20.89 -7.65 24.35
C PHE A 26 19.83 -8.47 25.07
N GLN A 27 19.34 -8.01 26.23
CA GLN A 27 18.05 -8.47 26.75
C GLN A 27 16.95 -7.86 25.84
N THR A 28 16.45 -8.67 24.91
CA THR A 28 15.20 -8.38 24.23
C THR A 28 14.09 -8.66 25.24
N ASN A 29 13.55 -7.62 25.85
CA ASN A 29 12.24 -7.71 26.49
C ASN A 29 11.20 -7.92 25.40
N ASN A 30 10.92 -9.19 25.09
CA ASN A 30 9.77 -9.62 24.32
C ASN A 30 8.51 -9.65 25.20
N ASP A 31 8.10 -8.48 25.71
CA ASP A 31 6.81 -8.30 26.36
C ASP A 31 6.13 -7.06 25.76
N CYS A 32 5.87 -7.10 24.45
CA CYS A 32 4.85 -6.31 23.78
C CYS A 32 4.00 -7.27 22.93
N GLU A 33 3.29 -8.19 23.58
CA GLU A 33 2.05 -8.74 23.04
C GLU A 33 0.96 -7.68 23.08
N GLY A 34 1.16 -6.61 22.30
CA GLY A 34 0.06 -5.80 21.80
C GLY A 34 -0.53 -6.59 20.65
N ALA A 35 -1.79 -7.00 20.74
CA ALA A 35 -2.57 -7.45 19.59
C ALA A 35 -2.47 -6.35 18.52
N GLY A 36 -1.51 -6.49 17.61
CA GLY A 36 -1.23 -5.52 16.55
C GLY A 36 -2.50 -5.42 15.72
N ILE A 37 -3.11 -4.25 15.69
CA ILE A 37 -4.29 -4.00 14.88
C ILE A 37 -3.89 -4.31 13.45
N MET A 38 -4.43 -5.41 12.91
CA MET A 38 -4.17 -5.86 11.56
C MET A 38 -4.51 -4.74 10.58
N ILE A 39 -3.56 -4.35 9.73
CA ILE A 39 -3.80 -3.32 8.72
C ILE A 39 -4.69 -3.87 7.60
N ARG A 40 -5.42 -2.97 6.95
CA ARG A 40 -6.31 -3.31 5.83
C ARG A 40 -5.77 -2.74 4.53
N ILE A 41 -5.68 -3.58 3.50
CA ILE A 41 -5.16 -3.20 2.18
C ILE A 41 -6.23 -3.45 1.12
N GLY A 42 -6.56 -2.39 0.38
CA GLY A 42 -7.46 -2.46 -0.77
C GLY A 42 -6.70 -2.75 -2.07
N VAL A 43 -7.02 -3.85 -2.75
CA VAL A 43 -6.53 -4.15 -4.10
C VAL A 43 -7.50 -3.56 -5.12
N ILE A 44 -7.13 -2.43 -5.72
CA ILE A 44 -8.02 -1.62 -6.56
C ILE A 44 -7.96 -2.07 -8.00
N VAL A 45 -9.08 -2.48 -8.56
CA VAL A 45 -9.24 -2.81 -9.98
C VAL A 45 -9.40 -1.51 -10.78
N GLY A 46 -8.30 -1.02 -11.37
CA GLY A 46 -8.20 0.31 -11.98
C GLY A 46 -8.71 0.40 -13.42
N SER A 47 -9.73 -0.34 -13.82
CA SER A 47 -10.34 -0.25 -15.16
C SER A 47 -11.80 -0.67 -15.15
N THR A 48 -12.64 0.06 -15.89
CA THR A 48 -14.06 -0.26 -16.11
C THR A 48 -14.36 -0.67 -17.55
N ARG A 49 -13.33 -0.80 -18.42
CA ARG A 49 -13.51 -1.13 -19.83
C ARG A 49 -14.17 -2.52 -19.98
N PRO A 50 -15.18 -2.69 -20.86
CA PRO A 50 -15.70 -4.01 -21.19
C PRO A 50 -14.58 -4.95 -21.67
N GLY A 51 -14.53 -6.16 -21.13
CA GLY A 51 -13.45 -7.13 -21.40
C GLY A 51 -12.10 -6.78 -20.78
N ARG A 52 -12.06 -5.90 -19.77
CA ARG A 52 -10.86 -5.52 -19.01
C ARG A 52 -10.13 -6.73 -18.42
N LYS A 53 -8.82 -6.68 -18.39
CA LYS A 53 -7.97 -7.69 -17.75
C LYS A 53 -7.60 -7.34 -16.31
N ALA A 54 -7.89 -6.09 -15.89
CA ALA A 54 -7.57 -5.62 -14.55
C ALA A 54 -8.17 -6.53 -13.45
N LEU A 55 -9.37 -7.07 -13.67
CA LEU A 55 -10.02 -7.95 -12.71
C LEU A 55 -9.28 -9.29 -12.55
N ASP A 56 -8.85 -9.91 -13.65
CA ASP A 56 -8.10 -11.16 -13.62
C ASP A 56 -6.74 -10.97 -12.93
N VAL A 57 -6.06 -9.88 -13.25
CA VAL A 57 -4.78 -9.50 -12.60
C VAL A 57 -4.99 -9.24 -11.10
N ALA A 58 -6.04 -8.51 -10.72
CA ALA A 58 -6.32 -8.21 -9.31
C ALA A 58 -6.68 -9.48 -8.52
N LYS A 59 -7.44 -10.40 -9.09
CA LYS A 59 -7.73 -11.70 -8.47
C LYS A 59 -6.48 -12.51 -8.23
N TRP A 60 -5.55 -12.56 -9.20
CA TRP A 60 -4.28 -13.23 -9.02
C TRP A 60 -3.44 -12.58 -7.90
N VAL A 61 -3.41 -11.27 -7.79
CA VAL A 61 -2.78 -10.59 -6.65
C VAL A 61 -3.46 -11.00 -5.33
N MET A 62 -4.79 -11.10 -5.31
CA MET A 62 -5.54 -11.55 -4.13
C MET A 62 -5.26 -13.02 -3.77
N GLU A 63 -5.06 -13.90 -4.76
CA GLU A 63 -4.65 -15.30 -4.51
C GLU A 63 -3.31 -15.36 -3.76
N ILE A 64 -2.30 -14.58 -4.20
CA ILE A 64 -1.00 -14.50 -3.50
C ILE A 64 -1.17 -13.87 -2.12
N ALA A 65 -1.94 -12.78 -2.01
CA ALA A 65 -2.20 -12.08 -0.76
C ALA A 65 -2.96 -12.96 0.25
N SER A 66 -3.83 -13.86 -0.20
CA SER A 66 -4.60 -14.77 0.67
C SER A 66 -3.74 -15.79 1.42
N LEU A 67 -2.52 -16.04 0.97
CA LEU A 67 -1.55 -16.92 1.64
C LEU A 67 -0.81 -16.22 2.78
N ARG A 68 -1.07 -14.92 2.98
CA ARG A 68 -0.43 -14.08 4.00
C ARG A 68 -1.36 -13.88 5.20
N ASN A 69 -0.76 -13.63 6.35
CA ASN A 69 -1.48 -13.37 7.61
C ASN A 69 -1.08 -12.04 8.27
N ASP A 70 -0.40 -11.18 7.50
CA ASP A 70 0.18 -9.91 7.97
C ASP A 70 -0.74 -8.69 7.74
N ALA A 71 -1.77 -8.83 6.92
CA ALA A 71 -2.78 -7.81 6.66
C ALA A 71 -4.10 -8.44 6.22
N ALA A 72 -5.20 -7.69 6.34
CA ALA A 72 -6.47 -8.03 5.72
C ALA A 72 -6.54 -7.42 4.32
N TYR A 73 -6.63 -8.26 3.30
CA TYR A 73 -6.69 -7.83 1.90
C TYR A 73 -8.13 -7.89 1.38
N GLU A 74 -8.52 -6.89 0.61
CA GLU A 74 -9.85 -6.82 0.02
C GLU A 74 -9.79 -6.32 -1.43
N LEU A 75 -10.49 -7.01 -2.35
CA LEU A 75 -10.61 -6.57 -3.72
C LEU A 75 -11.64 -5.44 -3.82
N VAL A 76 -11.24 -4.33 -4.46
CA VAL A 76 -12.06 -3.13 -4.63
C VAL A 76 -12.21 -2.83 -6.11
N ASP A 77 -13.36 -3.12 -6.66
CA ASP A 77 -13.65 -2.81 -8.06
C ASP A 77 -14.27 -1.42 -8.18
N ILE A 78 -13.58 -0.50 -8.89
CA ILE A 78 -14.11 0.86 -9.11
C ILE A 78 -15.42 0.85 -9.90
N GLN A 79 -15.68 -0.21 -10.66
CA GLN A 79 -16.93 -0.34 -11.42
C GLN A 79 -18.16 -0.45 -10.53
N ASP A 80 -18.02 -1.04 -9.34
CA ASP A 80 -19.15 -1.25 -8.41
C ASP A 80 -19.69 0.07 -7.84
N PHE A 81 -18.87 1.13 -7.85
CA PHE A 81 -19.24 2.45 -7.36
C PHE A 81 -19.93 3.32 -8.40
N ASN A 82 -19.92 2.90 -9.67
CA ASN A 82 -20.59 3.59 -10.78
C ASN A 82 -20.37 5.12 -10.77
N LEU A 83 -19.13 5.54 -10.51
CA LEU A 83 -18.76 6.96 -10.41
C LEU A 83 -18.92 7.64 -11.77
N PRO A 84 -19.74 8.73 -11.87
CA PRO A 84 -19.76 9.54 -13.08
C PRO A 84 -18.41 10.26 -13.24
N LEU A 85 -18.22 11.09 -14.26
CA LEU A 85 -17.15 12.08 -14.22
C LEU A 85 -17.37 12.99 -13.01
N LEU A 86 -16.26 13.40 -12.35
CA LEU A 86 -16.30 14.15 -11.10
C LEU A 86 -17.36 15.26 -11.13
N ASP A 87 -18.41 15.10 -10.30
CA ASP A 87 -19.60 15.93 -10.27
C ASP A 87 -19.84 16.62 -8.92
N GLU A 88 -18.84 16.61 -8.04
CA GLU A 88 -18.90 17.38 -6.80
C GLU A 88 -18.66 18.87 -7.09
N PRO A 89 -19.52 19.76 -6.55
CA PRO A 89 -19.38 21.20 -6.82
C PRO A 89 -18.23 21.85 -6.04
N VAL A 90 -17.73 21.19 -5.01
CA VAL A 90 -16.66 21.68 -4.13
C VAL A 90 -15.42 20.81 -4.33
N PRO A 91 -14.21 21.38 -4.39
CA PRO A 91 -12.98 20.58 -4.51
C PRO A 91 -12.88 19.50 -3.43
N PRO A 92 -12.48 18.27 -3.76
CA PRO A 92 -12.36 17.14 -2.82
C PRO A 92 -11.47 17.45 -1.61
N SER A 93 -10.47 18.32 -1.76
CA SER A 93 -9.60 18.77 -0.67
C SER A 93 -10.32 19.50 0.47
N MET A 94 -11.54 19.98 0.22
CA MET A 94 -12.40 20.61 1.24
C MET A 94 -13.20 19.58 2.06
N GLY A 95 -13.27 18.32 1.64
CA GLY A 95 -13.97 17.24 2.35
C GLY A 95 -15.49 17.41 2.43
N GLN A 96 -16.09 18.24 1.57
CA GLN A 96 -17.52 18.57 1.60
C GLN A 96 -18.28 17.79 0.52
N TYR A 97 -18.32 16.47 0.66
CA TYR A 97 -18.98 15.61 -0.32
C TYR A 97 -20.50 15.69 -0.25
N SER A 98 -21.14 16.01 -1.37
CA SER A 98 -22.59 16.14 -1.46
C SER A 98 -23.27 14.86 -1.98
N LYS A 99 -22.63 14.15 -2.88
CA LYS A 99 -23.21 13.03 -3.63
C LYS A 99 -23.16 11.70 -2.87
N PRO A 100 -24.21 10.86 -2.98
CA PRO A 100 -24.22 9.55 -2.32
C PRO A 100 -23.09 8.62 -2.78
N HIS A 101 -22.78 8.60 -4.10
CA HIS A 101 -21.71 7.79 -4.66
C HIS A 101 -20.33 8.24 -4.14
N THR A 102 -20.08 9.54 -4.01
CA THR A 102 -18.85 10.05 -3.41
C THR A 102 -18.72 9.63 -1.95
N LYS A 103 -19.78 9.76 -1.17
CA LYS A 103 -19.80 9.35 0.25
C LYS A 103 -19.56 7.85 0.42
N ALA A 104 -20.16 7.02 -0.44
CA ALA A 104 -19.93 5.57 -0.44
C ALA A 104 -18.48 5.23 -0.78
N TRP A 105 -17.92 5.88 -1.81
CA TRP A 105 -16.53 5.73 -2.21
C TRP A 105 -15.57 6.20 -1.11
N ALA A 106 -15.83 7.36 -0.50
CA ALA A 106 -15.05 7.90 0.62
C ALA A 106 -15.02 6.95 1.82
N ALA A 107 -16.17 6.42 2.22
CA ALA A 107 -16.27 5.45 3.31
C ALA A 107 -15.45 4.19 3.01
N LYS A 108 -15.49 3.70 1.76
CA LYS A 108 -14.73 2.52 1.34
C LYS A 108 -13.24 2.78 1.40
N ILE A 109 -12.74 3.83 0.75
CA ILE A 109 -11.32 4.17 0.70
C ILE A 109 -10.79 4.56 2.07
N GLY A 110 -11.58 5.30 2.85
CA GLY A 110 -11.24 5.68 4.23
C GLY A 110 -10.94 4.49 5.14
N SER A 111 -11.56 3.33 4.87
CA SER A 111 -11.43 2.12 5.70
C SER A 111 -10.11 1.37 5.55
N TYR A 112 -9.26 1.71 4.58
CA TYR A 112 -7.98 1.02 4.33
C TYR A 112 -6.79 1.79 4.90
N ASP A 113 -5.71 1.05 5.17
CA ASP A 113 -4.42 1.56 5.62
C ASP A 113 -3.40 1.65 4.48
N GLY A 114 -3.65 0.94 3.39
CA GLY A 114 -2.82 0.92 2.19
C GLY A 114 -3.56 0.39 0.98
N PHE A 115 -2.92 0.46 -0.19
CA PHE A 115 -3.51 0.11 -1.47
C PHE A 115 -2.55 -0.65 -2.38
N VAL A 116 -3.10 -1.49 -3.24
CA VAL A 116 -2.44 -1.99 -4.45
C VAL A 116 -3.27 -1.55 -5.65
N PHE A 117 -2.71 -0.69 -6.48
CA PHE A 117 -3.39 -0.24 -7.70
C PHE A 117 -3.06 -1.17 -8.86
N VAL A 118 -4.08 -1.84 -9.42
CA VAL A 118 -3.96 -2.64 -10.63
C VAL A 118 -4.43 -1.80 -11.81
N THR A 119 -3.50 -1.38 -12.67
CA THR A 119 -3.79 -0.44 -13.77
C THR A 119 -3.35 -0.94 -15.14
N PRO A 120 -4.22 -0.82 -16.17
CA PRO A 120 -3.76 -0.88 -17.55
C PRO A 120 -2.93 0.34 -17.91
N GLU A 121 -2.17 0.22 -18.98
CA GLU A 121 -1.57 1.37 -19.64
C GLU A 121 -2.38 1.72 -20.91
N TYR A 122 -2.99 2.89 -20.90
CA TYR A 122 -3.68 3.46 -22.06
C TYR A 122 -3.00 4.77 -22.47
N ASN A 123 -2.43 4.78 -23.68
CA ASN A 123 -1.77 5.98 -24.23
C ASN A 123 -0.77 6.62 -23.26
N HIS A 124 0.16 5.83 -22.71
CA HIS A 124 1.21 6.24 -21.77
C HIS A 124 0.72 6.65 -20.35
N GLY A 125 -0.54 6.47 -20.03
CA GLY A 125 -1.11 6.86 -18.74
C GLY A 125 -1.99 5.77 -18.14
N ILE A 126 -2.52 6.06 -16.96
CA ILE A 126 -3.54 5.23 -16.30
C ILE A 126 -4.88 5.36 -17.03
N SER A 127 -5.83 4.46 -16.70
CA SER A 127 -7.19 4.60 -17.22
C SER A 127 -7.85 5.87 -16.70
N ALA A 128 -8.68 6.50 -17.55
CA ALA A 128 -9.46 7.67 -17.13
C ALA A 128 -10.39 7.34 -15.95
N ALA A 129 -10.93 6.12 -15.90
CA ALA A 129 -11.77 5.68 -14.79
C ALA A 129 -11.02 5.64 -13.45
N LEU A 130 -9.77 5.17 -13.44
CA LEU A 130 -8.95 5.17 -12.23
C LEU A 130 -8.60 6.59 -11.80
N LYS A 131 -8.17 7.45 -12.74
CA LYS A 131 -7.88 8.86 -12.43
C LYS A 131 -9.09 9.55 -11.86
N ASN A 132 -10.26 9.37 -12.48
CA ASN A 132 -11.52 9.93 -12.00
C ASN A 132 -11.87 9.43 -10.58
N ALA A 133 -11.73 8.13 -10.31
CA ALA A 133 -11.99 7.57 -8.99
C ALA A 133 -11.06 8.14 -7.91
N ILE A 134 -9.80 8.41 -8.25
CA ILE A 134 -8.84 9.07 -7.35
C ILE A 134 -9.27 10.52 -7.09
N ASP A 135 -9.65 11.24 -8.12
CA ASP A 135 -9.97 12.67 -8.07
C ASP A 135 -11.26 12.99 -7.28
N PHE A 136 -12.13 12.01 -7.05
CA PHE A 136 -13.30 12.19 -6.20
C PHE A 136 -12.99 12.46 -4.72
N LEU A 137 -11.80 12.08 -4.24
CA LEU A 137 -11.43 12.11 -2.83
C LEU A 137 -10.06 12.75 -2.63
N PHE A 138 -9.81 13.21 -1.40
CA PHE A 138 -8.50 13.73 -1.01
C PHE A 138 -8.03 13.18 0.34
N ALA A 139 -8.73 13.52 1.43
CA ALA A 139 -8.30 13.18 2.79
C ALA A 139 -8.24 11.67 3.05
N GLU A 140 -9.11 10.91 2.40
CA GLU A 140 -9.21 9.45 2.53
C GLU A 140 -7.98 8.71 2.00
N TRP A 141 -7.22 9.34 1.08
CA TRP A 141 -5.97 8.83 0.57
C TRP A 141 -4.76 9.13 1.48
N ASN A 142 -4.81 10.23 2.24
CA ASN A 142 -3.65 10.81 2.90
C ASN A 142 -2.99 9.88 3.92
N ASN A 143 -1.64 9.91 3.94
CA ASN A 143 -0.80 9.17 4.86
C ASN A 143 -1.06 7.66 4.85
N LYS A 144 -1.20 7.09 3.65
CA LYS A 144 -1.34 5.66 3.40
C LYS A 144 -0.23 5.19 2.45
N ALA A 145 0.00 3.88 2.39
CA ALA A 145 0.98 3.29 1.48
C ALA A 145 0.33 2.80 0.19
N ALA A 146 1.06 2.80 -0.93
CA ALA A 146 0.60 2.18 -2.16
C ALA A 146 1.68 1.41 -2.90
N GLY A 147 1.28 0.24 -3.46
CA GLY A 147 2.02 -0.53 -4.44
C GLY A 147 1.29 -0.57 -5.79
N PHE A 148 1.98 -1.00 -6.83
CA PHE A 148 1.44 -0.96 -8.19
C PHE A 148 1.64 -2.26 -8.95
N VAL A 149 0.59 -2.66 -9.66
CA VAL A 149 0.62 -3.73 -10.66
C VAL A 149 0.17 -3.14 -11.99
N GLY A 150 1.13 -2.84 -12.85
CA GLY A 150 0.87 -2.32 -14.19
C GLY A 150 0.81 -3.45 -15.22
N TYR A 151 -0.04 -3.30 -16.23
CA TYR A 151 -0.03 -4.20 -17.38
C TYR A 151 -0.25 -3.43 -18.69
N GLY A 152 0.41 -3.89 -19.74
CA GLY A 152 0.39 -3.24 -21.05
C GLY A 152 1.50 -3.75 -21.95
N SER A 153 1.65 -3.20 -23.16
CA SER A 153 2.74 -3.60 -24.08
C SER A 153 4.13 -3.34 -23.49
N ALA A 154 4.26 -2.28 -22.67
CA ALA A 154 5.48 -1.94 -21.93
C ALA A 154 5.36 -2.30 -20.43
N GLY A 155 4.62 -3.36 -20.09
CA GLY A 155 4.43 -3.78 -18.70
C GLY A 155 3.66 -2.79 -17.83
N GLY A 156 3.00 -1.79 -18.40
CA GLY A 156 2.32 -0.73 -17.66
C GLY A 156 3.25 0.27 -16.97
N ALA A 157 4.55 0.27 -17.30
CA ALA A 157 5.55 1.08 -16.62
C ALA A 157 5.23 2.57 -16.64
N ARG A 158 4.84 3.10 -17.81
CA ARG A 158 4.56 4.53 -18.01
C ARG A 158 3.28 4.98 -17.28
N ALA A 159 2.28 4.08 -17.22
CA ALA A 159 1.09 4.33 -16.43
C ALA A 159 1.41 4.40 -14.93
N VAL A 160 2.27 3.51 -14.42
CA VAL A 160 2.70 3.54 -13.02
C VAL A 160 3.52 4.79 -12.71
N GLU A 161 4.46 5.18 -13.58
CA GLU A 161 5.22 6.44 -13.40
C GLU A 161 4.30 7.67 -13.36
N SER A 162 3.31 7.72 -14.25
CA SER A 162 2.28 8.78 -14.23
C SER A 162 1.48 8.76 -12.93
N LEU A 163 1.13 7.57 -12.42
CA LEU A 163 0.37 7.42 -11.18
C LEU A 163 1.19 7.83 -9.94
N ARG A 164 2.48 7.57 -9.91
CA ARG A 164 3.37 8.00 -8.81
C ARG A 164 3.36 9.52 -8.60
N LEU A 165 3.29 10.30 -9.67
CA LEU A 165 3.15 11.76 -9.56
C LEU A 165 1.83 12.16 -8.87
N VAL A 166 0.75 11.43 -9.16
CA VAL A 166 -0.55 11.66 -8.51
C VAL A 166 -0.51 11.28 -7.04
N MET A 167 0.19 10.19 -6.68
CA MET A 167 0.33 9.75 -5.29
C MET A 167 0.97 10.82 -4.41
N GLY A 168 1.97 11.52 -4.92
CA GLY A 168 2.61 12.64 -4.20
C GLY A 168 1.62 13.73 -3.82
N GLU A 169 0.72 14.13 -4.74
CA GLU A 169 -0.29 15.17 -4.50
C GLU A 169 -1.29 14.78 -3.42
N ILE A 170 -1.76 13.53 -3.43
CA ILE A 170 -2.74 13.03 -2.46
C ILE A 170 -2.11 12.44 -1.20
N LYS A 171 -0.81 12.72 -0.95
CA LYS A 171 -0.03 12.31 0.24
C LYS A 171 -0.02 10.81 0.49
N ILE A 172 0.03 10.01 -0.56
CA ILE A 172 0.30 8.57 -0.50
C ILE A 172 1.80 8.34 -0.62
N ALA A 173 2.35 7.52 0.27
CA ALA A 173 3.72 7.02 0.16
C ALA A 173 3.73 5.78 -0.75
N ASP A 174 4.22 5.92 -1.96
CA ASP A 174 4.31 4.84 -2.91
C ASP A 174 5.63 4.07 -2.77
N VAL A 175 5.51 2.74 -2.70
CA VAL A 175 6.67 1.86 -2.52
C VAL A 175 7.46 1.71 -3.82
N ARG A 176 8.76 1.39 -3.69
CA ARG A 176 9.64 1.23 -4.86
C ARG A 176 9.26 0.04 -5.73
N SER A 177 8.96 -1.09 -5.11
CA SER A 177 8.65 -2.33 -5.82
C SER A 177 7.34 -2.19 -6.60
N GLN A 178 7.37 -2.61 -7.88
CA GLN A 178 6.17 -2.68 -8.72
C GLN A 178 6.17 -3.97 -9.53
N VAL A 179 4.99 -4.41 -9.94
CA VAL A 179 4.82 -5.57 -10.83
C VAL A 179 4.51 -5.06 -12.23
N MET A 180 5.26 -5.54 -13.22
CA MET A 180 5.10 -5.17 -14.63
C MET A 180 4.73 -6.40 -15.45
N LEU A 181 3.50 -6.41 -15.98
CA LEU A 181 2.95 -7.53 -16.75
C LEU A 181 2.87 -7.15 -18.22
N SER A 182 3.65 -7.80 -19.06
CA SER A 182 3.67 -7.53 -20.49
C SER A 182 2.56 -8.29 -21.22
N LEU A 183 1.81 -7.60 -22.09
CA LEU A 183 0.83 -8.26 -22.95
C LEU A 183 1.44 -9.31 -23.85
N HIS A 184 2.75 -9.25 -24.11
CA HIS A 184 3.45 -10.18 -25.00
C HIS A 184 3.87 -11.48 -24.32
N SER A 185 4.18 -11.45 -23.02
CA SER A 185 4.68 -12.62 -22.27
C SER A 185 3.69 -13.15 -21.22
N ASP A 186 2.85 -12.28 -20.66
CA ASP A 186 2.00 -12.61 -19.52
C ASP A 186 0.50 -12.76 -19.90
N PHE A 187 0.22 -12.67 -21.21
CA PHE A 187 -1.13 -12.85 -21.74
C PHE A 187 -1.08 -13.71 -23.03
N GLU A 188 -1.70 -14.87 -22.99
CA GLU A 188 -1.86 -15.71 -24.16
C GLU A 188 -2.85 -15.05 -25.14
N ASN A 189 -2.43 -14.89 -26.41
CA ASN A 189 -3.20 -14.17 -27.45
C ASN A 189 -3.69 -12.78 -27.00
N TYR A 190 -2.91 -12.07 -26.17
CA TYR A 190 -3.25 -10.74 -25.61
C TYR A 190 -4.53 -10.69 -24.77
N THR A 191 -5.12 -11.86 -24.50
CA THR A 191 -6.47 -11.94 -23.89
C THR A 191 -6.53 -12.79 -22.63
N ILE A 192 -5.83 -13.90 -22.56
CA ILE A 192 -5.87 -14.83 -21.43
C ILE A 192 -4.70 -14.53 -20.52
N PHE A 193 -4.96 -14.10 -19.31
CA PHE A 193 -3.93 -13.80 -18.33
C PHE A 193 -3.22 -15.08 -17.88
N LYS A 194 -1.91 -15.12 -18.06
CA LYS A 194 -1.04 -16.27 -17.76
C LYS A 194 0.34 -15.78 -17.33
N PRO A 195 0.47 -15.22 -16.13
CA PRO A 195 1.72 -14.60 -15.68
C PRO A 195 2.82 -15.64 -15.49
N GLY A 196 4.06 -15.23 -15.75
CA GLY A 196 5.23 -16.02 -15.41
C GLY A 196 5.42 -16.14 -13.89
N GLN A 197 5.86 -17.31 -13.40
CA GLN A 197 6.06 -17.59 -11.97
C GLN A 197 6.96 -16.57 -11.24
N HIS A 198 7.91 -15.96 -11.95
CA HIS A 198 8.80 -14.97 -11.36
C HIS A 198 8.09 -13.72 -10.85
N HIS A 199 6.89 -13.42 -11.35
CA HIS A 199 6.08 -12.29 -10.90
C HIS A 199 5.51 -12.47 -9.50
N GLU A 200 5.32 -13.71 -9.00
CA GLU A 200 4.87 -13.97 -7.63
C GLU A 200 5.84 -13.37 -6.59
N LYS A 201 7.16 -13.50 -6.87
CA LYS A 201 8.18 -12.87 -6.02
C LYS A 201 8.09 -11.35 -6.03
N SER A 202 7.78 -10.77 -7.19
CA SER A 202 7.62 -9.31 -7.32
C SER A 202 6.37 -8.81 -6.58
N VAL A 203 5.26 -9.57 -6.64
CA VAL A 203 4.05 -9.26 -5.85
C VAL A 203 4.36 -9.34 -4.36
N THR A 204 5.01 -10.41 -3.92
CA THR A 204 5.36 -10.60 -2.50
C THR A 204 6.23 -9.45 -2.00
N ALA A 205 7.30 -9.09 -2.72
CA ALA A 205 8.18 -7.98 -2.34
C ALA A 205 7.42 -6.64 -2.28
N MET A 206 6.54 -6.37 -3.23
CA MET A 206 5.70 -5.18 -3.21
C MET A 206 4.75 -5.17 -2.00
N LEU A 207 4.11 -6.30 -1.69
CA LEU A 207 3.22 -6.41 -0.53
C LEU A 207 3.98 -6.24 0.79
N ASP A 208 5.21 -6.77 0.91
CA ASP A 208 6.06 -6.57 2.08
C ASP A 208 6.31 -5.08 2.36
N GLU A 209 6.65 -4.33 1.31
CA GLU A 209 6.86 -2.88 1.42
C GLU A 209 5.55 -2.15 1.77
N VAL A 210 4.42 -2.49 1.13
CA VAL A 210 3.11 -1.85 1.40
C VAL A 210 2.66 -2.11 2.82
N VAL A 211 2.82 -3.33 3.33
CA VAL A 211 2.46 -3.69 4.72
C VAL A 211 3.33 -2.92 5.71
N SER A 212 4.64 -2.90 5.49
CA SER A 212 5.59 -2.19 6.35
C SER A 212 5.28 -0.69 6.43
N TRP A 213 5.11 -0.03 5.27
CA TRP A 213 4.85 1.41 5.22
C TRP A 213 3.42 1.76 5.66
N GLY A 214 2.43 0.92 5.30
CA GLY A 214 1.04 1.08 5.72
C GLY A 214 0.89 1.05 7.23
N GLY A 215 1.58 0.13 7.90
CA GLY A 215 1.63 0.04 9.36
C GLY A 215 2.27 1.25 10.02
N ALA A 216 3.42 1.72 9.50
CA ALA A 216 4.09 2.92 10.00
C ALA A 216 3.21 4.18 9.82
N LEU A 217 2.58 4.35 8.65
CA LEU A 217 1.73 5.50 8.37
C LEU A 217 0.40 5.47 9.13
N LYS A 218 -0.10 4.29 9.51
CA LYS A 218 -1.24 4.17 10.42
C LYS A 218 -0.98 4.89 11.73
N THR A 219 0.19 4.74 12.33
CA THR A 219 0.54 5.45 13.57
C THR A 219 0.58 6.97 13.39
N VAL A 220 0.94 7.45 12.20
CA VAL A 220 0.89 8.89 11.87
C VAL A 220 -0.55 9.39 11.88
N ARG A 221 -1.48 8.65 11.22
CA ARG A 221 -2.91 9.02 11.17
C ARG A 221 -3.55 9.02 12.56
N GLU A 222 -3.27 8.00 13.37
CA GLU A 222 -3.79 7.88 14.74
C GLU A 222 -3.34 9.04 15.63
N ARG A 223 -2.07 9.46 15.52
CA ARG A 223 -1.56 10.64 16.25
C ARG A 223 -2.23 11.94 15.81
N GLN A 224 -2.46 12.12 14.51
CA GLN A 224 -3.17 13.30 13.99
C GLN A 224 -4.61 13.37 14.49
N GLN A 225 -5.32 12.25 14.51
CA GLN A 225 -6.69 12.16 15.04
C GLN A 225 -6.74 12.46 16.54
N ALA A 226 -5.82 11.91 17.32
CA ALA A 226 -5.72 12.18 18.75
C ALA A 226 -5.35 13.65 19.05
N GLY A 227 -4.55 14.29 18.19
CA GLY A 227 -4.22 15.73 18.30
C GLY A 227 -5.43 16.62 18.00
N ALA A 228 -6.20 16.29 16.96
CA ALA A 228 -7.41 17.04 16.57
C ALA A 228 -8.54 16.96 17.62
N GLN A 229 -8.61 15.88 18.41
CA GLN A 229 -9.61 15.73 19.49
C GLN A 229 -9.27 16.52 20.76
N ARG A 230 -8.04 17.02 20.88
CA ARG A 230 -7.55 17.80 22.04
C ARG A 230 -7.54 19.30 21.80
N ALA A 231 -7.72 19.73 20.56
CA ALA A 231 -7.77 21.14 20.15
C ALA A 231 -9.21 21.65 20.04
#